data_ce99e75ab0fa3f2dddd3c6b522e0f3e7
#
_entry.id   ce99e75ab0fa3f2dddd3c6b522e0f3e7
#
_cell.length_a   1.000
_cell.length_b   1.000
_cell.length_c   1.000
_cell.angle_alpha   90.00
_cell.angle_beta   90.00
_cell.angle_gamma   90.00
#
_symmetry.space_group_name_H-M   'P 1'
#
loop_
_entity.id
_entity.type
_entity.pdbx_description
1 polymer ?
#
loop_
_entity_poly.entity_id
_entity_poly.type
_entity_poly.pdbx_seq_one_letter_code
_entity_poly.pdbx_strand_id
1 'polypeptide(L)'
;YLQKSPDFPERREVNEFYLNLRNFMNIYELVDEHYVVYSEHEEDGRFKLKFYCVDPSLNLQERIDKGNATIFFSATLLPIQYYKSLLSTRRDNYAVYAQTAFSEEQRLLLFGNDVSSKYTRRGRAEYERIALYIEKTARAKQGNYMVFFPSYRMMQEVYDVFLEGGETDEMRPQEYFPEGAENAEIVEHPEEAEIAEHPEEAEIAEHPEDAENPGDAEPCLWCMMQQTGMREAEREAFLQAFSGEASKRRGGSLVAFCVLGGIFGEGIDLKKEQLIG
;
A
#
# COMPACT_ATOMS: atom_id res chain seq x y z
N TYR A 1 1.78 -12.39 -40.07
CA TYR A 1 0.69 -13.36 -39.82
C TYR A 1 -0.43 -12.71 -39.00
N LEU A 2 -0.18 -12.13 -37.83
CA LEU A 2 -1.17 -11.47 -36.95
C LEU A 2 -1.96 -10.33 -37.63
N GLN A 3 -1.37 -9.64 -38.62
CA GLN A 3 -2.04 -8.58 -39.37
C GLN A 3 -2.96 -9.10 -40.50
N LYS A 4 -2.69 -10.31 -41.00
CA LYS A 4 -3.38 -10.89 -42.17
C LYS A 4 -4.48 -11.87 -41.78
N SER A 5 -4.48 -12.35 -40.53
CA SER A 5 -5.45 -13.34 -40.03
C SER A 5 -6.15 -12.77 -38.78
N PRO A 6 -7.28 -12.07 -38.95
CA PRO A 6 -7.90 -11.29 -37.88
C PRO A 6 -8.38 -12.13 -36.70
N ASP A 7 -8.91 -13.34 -36.89
CA ASP A 7 -9.46 -14.14 -35.81
C ASP A 7 -9.09 -15.62 -35.92
N PHE A 8 -8.41 -16.13 -34.89
CA PHE A 8 -8.17 -17.55 -34.63
C PHE A 8 -8.13 -17.77 -33.11
N PRO A 9 -8.47 -18.99 -32.59
CA PRO A 9 -8.68 -19.22 -31.17
C PRO A 9 -7.51 -18.82 -30.27
N GLU A 10 -6.25 -19.05 -30.70
CA GLU A 10 -5.03 -18.82 -29.93
C GLU A 10 -4.43 -17.42 -30.17
N ARG A 11 -5.14 -16.51 -30.85
CA ARG A 11 -4.63 -15.17 -31.20
C ARG A 11 -4.12 -14.39 -30.02
N ARG A 12 -4.80 -14.48 -28.88
CA ARG A 12 -4.43 -13.78 -27.65
C ARG A 12 -3.08 -14.25 -27.15
N GLU A 13 -2.89 -15.56 -27.06
CA GLU A 13 -1.65 -16.18 -26.58
C GLU A 13 -0.45 -15.89 -27.50
N VAL A 14 -0.67 -16.01 -28.81
CA VAL A 14 0.35 -15.70 -29.83
C VAL A 14 0.73 -14.22 -29.80
N ASN A 15 -0.26 -13.33 -29.60
CA ASN A 15 0.01 -11.89 -29.50
C ASN A 15 0.78 -11.55 -28.22
N GLU A 16 0.43 -12.16 -27.10
CA GLU A 16 1.13 -12.00 -25.83
C GLU A 16 2.57 -12.50 -25.92
N PHE A 17 2.77 -13.69 -26.49
CA PHE A 17 4.13 -14.22 -26.73
C PHE A 17 4.93 -13.29 -27.65
N TYR A 18 4.34 -12.79 -28.74
CA TYR A 18 5.02 -11.85 -29.64
C TYR A 18 5.41 -10.55 -28.92
N LEU A 19 4.54 -9.98 -28.11
CA LEU A 19 4.84 -8.76 -27.37
C LEU A 19 5.94 -8.98 -26.33
N ASN A 20 5.92 -10.12 -25.64
CA ASN A 20 6.95 -10.50 -24.67
C ASN A 20 8.32 -10.71 -25.35
N LEU A 21 8.32 -11.43 -26.46
CA LEU A 21 9.54 -11.65 -27.26
C LEU A 21 10.08 -10.33 -27.80
N ARG A 22 9.23 -9.48 -28.34
CA ARG A 22 9.62 -8.16 -28.83
C ARG A 22 10.20 -7.28 -27.73
N ASN A 23 9.56 -7.27 -26.55
CA ASN A 23 10.06 -6.54 -25.40
C ASN A 23 11.43 -7.06 -24.96
N PHE A 24 11.59 -8.38 -24.89
CA PHE A 24 12.89 -9.00 -24.58
C PHE A 24 13.97 -8.57 -25.58
N MET A 25 13.69 -8.63 -26.89
CA MET A 25 14.65 -8.22 -27.93
C MET A 25 14.99 -6.72 -27.84
N ASN A 26 14.00 -5.85 -27.59
CA ASN A 26 14.25 -4.42 -27.41
C ASN A 26 15.17 -4.15 -26.21
N ILE A 27 15.00 -4.87 -25.10
CA ILE A 27 15.90 -4.73 -23.94
C ILE A 27 17.28 -5.33 -24.24
N TYR A 28 17.33 -6.49 -24.91
CA TYR A 28 18.59 -7.12 -25.28
C TYR A 28 19.49 -6.21 -26.14
N GLU A 29 18.89 -5.44 -27.06
CA GLU A 29 19.60 -4.46 -27.89
C GLU A 29 20.17 -3.27 -27.10
N LEU A 30 19.65 -3.02 -25.88
CA LEU A 30 20.12 -1.96 -24.98
C LEU A 30 21.19 -2.45 -23.99
N VAL A 31 21.48 -3.76 -23.95
CA VAL A 31 22.44 -4.34 -22.99
C VAL A 31 23.84 -3.89 -23.33
N ASP A 32 24.44 -3.17 -22.40
CA ASP A 32 25.82 -2.70 -22.45
C ASP A 32 26.53 -2.91 -21.09
N GLU A 33 27.63 -2.20 -20.84
CA GLU A 33 28.37 -2.26 -19.56
C GLU A 33 27.60 -1.75 -18.33
N HIS A 34 26.47 -1.05 -18.52
CA HIS A 34 25.60 -0.55 -17.46
C HIS A 34 24.56 -1.59 -17.03
N TYR A 35 24.56 -2.78 -17.65
CA TYR A 35 23.64 -3.86 -17.32
C TYR A 35 24.37 -5.00 -16.61
N VAL A 36 23.67 -5.62 -15.67
CA VAL A 36 24.04 -6.91 -15.09
C VAL A 36 23.08 -7.96 -15.62
N VAL A 37 23.64 -9.02 -16.22
CA VAL A 37 22.83 -10.15 -16.69
C VAL A 37 23.00 -11.29 -15.69
N TYR A 38 21.90 -11.79 -15.16
CA TYR A 38 21.90 -12.93 -14.26
C TYR A 38 20.74 -13.88 -14.54
N SER A 39 20.91 -15.11 -14.11
CA SER A 39 19.89 -16.15 -14.24
C SER A 39 19.62 -16.81 -12.91
N GLU A 40 18.41 -17.27 -12.74
CA GLU A 40 17.97 -18.02 -11.57
C GLU A 40 17.06 -19.17 -12.00
N HIS A 41 17.10 -20.28 -11.25
CA HIS A 41 16.11 -21.35 -11.34
C HIS A 41 15.09 -21.14 -10.21
N GLU A 42 13.83 -21.03 -10.58
CA GLU A 42 12.75 -20.93 -9.61
C GLU A 42 12.44 -22.32 -9.05
N GLU A 43 11.82 -22.39 -7.86
CA GLU A 43 11.49 -23.66 -7.18
C GLU A 43 10.56 -24.57 -8.01
N ASP A 44 9.74 -23.98 -8.87
CA ASP A 44 8.85 -24.66 -9.81
C ASP A 44 9.56 -25.19 -11.08
N GLY A 45 10.88 -25.07 -11.16
CA GLY A 45 11.71 -25.53 -12.28
C GLY A 45 11.81 -24.54 -13.44
N ARG A 46 11.20 -23.37 -13.38
CA ARG A 46 11.33 -22.34 -14.42
C ARG A 46 12.72 -21.72 -14.41
N PHE A 47 13.23 -21.49 -15.60
CA PHE A 47 14.46 -20.73 -15.81
C PHE A 47 14.14 -19.27 -16.08
N LYS A 48 14.75 -18.37 -15.31
CA LYS A 48 14.57 -16.94 -15.42
C LYS A 48 15.87 -16.26 -15.78
N LEU A 49 15.86 -15.51 -16.88
CA LEU A 49 16.97 -14.67 -17.31
C LEU A 49 16.57 -13.20 -17.14
N LYS A 50 17.42 -12.44 -16.44
CA LYS A 50 17.16 -11.01 -16.18
C LYS A 50 18.28 -10.15 -16.72
N PHE A 51 17.88 -9.08 -17.42
CA PHE A 51 18.71 -7.94 -17.76
C PHE A 51 18.41 -6.83 -16.75
N TYR A 52 19.34 -6.55 -15.87
CA TYR A 52 19.18 -5.55 -14.83
C TYR A 52 20.00 -4.31 -15.16
N CYS A 53 19.33 -3.20 -15.51
CA CYS A 53 19.98 -1.93 -15.76
C CYS A 53 20.38 -1.29 -14.42
N VAL A 54 21.68 -1.20 -14.17
CA VAL A 54 22.24 -0.60 -12.95
C VAL A 54 22.32 0.91 -13.07
N ASP A 55 22.66 1.40 -14.26
CA ASP A 55 22.76 2.83 -14.58
C ASP A 55 21.94 3.16 -15.84
N PRO A 56 20.74 3.74 -15.70
CA PRO A 56 19.89 4.08 -16.83
C PRO A 56 20.24 5.42 -17.50
N SER A 57 21.23 6.16 -17.00
CA SER A 57 21.49 7.55 -17.38
C SER A 57 21.74 7.73 -18.89
N LEU A 58 22.49 6.82 -19.52
CA LEU A 58 22.77 6.87 -20.96
C LEU A 58 21.50 6.67 -21.80
N ASN A 59 20.73 5.63 -21.48
CA ASN A 59 19.49 5.33 -22.18
C ASN A 59 18.43 6.45 -22.02
N LEU A 60 18.37 7.05 -20.84
CA LEU A 60 17.51 8.19 -20.58
C LEU A 60 17.98 9.43 -21.33
N GLN A 61 19.30 9.71 -21.36
CA GLN A 61 19.86 10.86 -22.06
C GLN A 61 19.52 10.85 -23.54
N GLU A 62 19.61 9.71 -24.21
CA GLU A 62 19.20 9.58 -25.62
C GLU A 62 17.74 9.96 -25.86
N ARG A 63 16.85 9.75 -24.88
CA ARG A 63 15.44 10.15 -24.97
C ARG A 63 15.24 11.62 -24.65
N ILE A 64 15.95 12.13 -23.63
CA ILE A 64 15.95 13.53 -23.24
C ILE A 64 16.39 14.42 -24.40
N ASP A 65 17.44 14.02 -25.13
CA ASP A 65 18.01 14.77 -26.26
C ASP A 65 17.05 14.88 -27.47
N LYS A 66 15.99 14.07 -27.53
CA LYS A 66 14.93 14.18 -28.54
C LYS A 66 13.89 15.25 -28.20
N GLY A 67 13.86 15.72 -26.95
CA GLY A 67 12.94 16.75 -26.47
C GLY A 67 13.60 18.13 -26.41
N ASN A 68 12.79 19.17 -26.41
CA ASN A 68 13.28 20.56 -26.23
C ASN A 68 13.65 20.83 -24.76
N ALA A 69 12.94 20.25 -23.81
CA ALA A 69 13.18 20.33 -22.38
C ALA A 69 12.58 19.11 -21.69
N THR A 70 13.20 18.72 -20.58
CA THR A 70 12.72 17.64 -19.72
C THR A 70 12.76 18.09 -18.27
N ILE A 71 11.68 17.84 -17.55
CA ILE A 71 11.55 18.15 -16.13
C ILE A 71 11.22 16.86 -15.38
N PHE A 72 12.10 16.49 -14.45
CA PHE A 72 11.86 15.42 -13.48
C PHE A 72 11.42 16.04 -12.17
N PHE A 73 10.36 15.50 -11.58
CA PHE A 73 9.87 16.00 -10.28
C PHE A 73 9.38 14.82 -9.41
N SER A 74 9.70 14.92 -8.14
CA SER A 74 9.19 14.01 -7.09
C SER A 74 9.46 14.64 -5.73
N ALA A 75 8.69 14.29 -4.72
CA ALA A 75 8.95 14.66 -3.34
C ALA A 75 10.21 13.97 -2.76
N THR A 76 10.69 12.91 -3.40
CA THR A 76 11.75 12.01 -2.90
C THR A 76 13.02 12.00 -3.75
N LEU A 77 13.27 13.00 -4.60
CA LEU A 77 14.50 13.14 -5.38
C LEU A 77 15.71 13.59 -4.51
N LEU A 78 15.89 12.94 -3.36
CA LEU A 78 16.98 13.21 -2.43
C LEU A 78 17.77 11.93 -2.12
N PRO A 79 19.12 11.98 -2.08
CA PRO A 79 20.02 13.11 -2.37
C PRO A 79 20.02 13.47 -3.84
N ILE A 80 19.91 14.77 -4.15
CA ILE A 80 19.74 15.26 -5.52
C ILE A 80 20.88 14.87 -6.46
N GLN A 81 22.13 14.78 -5.99
CA GLN A 81 23.28 14.44 -6.83
C GLN A 81 23.19 12.98 -7.33
N TYR A 82 22.70 12.09 -6.49
CA TYR A 82 22.47 10.70 -6.88
C TYR A 82 21.46 10.60 -8.03
N TYR A 83 20.31 11.26 -7.89
CA TYR A 83 19.29 11.24 -8.94
C TYR A 83 19.73 11.97 -10.20
N LYS A 84 20.46 13.08 -10.09
CA LYS A 84 21.04 13.73 -11.27
C LYS A 84 21.94 12.79 -12.06
N SER A 85 22.76 11.98 -11.39
CA SER A 85 23.64 11.02 -12.07
C SER A 85 22.89 9.86 -12.72
N LEU A 86 21.79 9.39 -12.12
CA LEU A 86 20.98 8.31 -12.70
C LEU A 86 20.05 8.76 -13.83
N LEU A 87 19.59 10.01 -13.80
CA LEU A 87 18.60 10.51 -14.76
C LEU A 87 19.22 11.14 -16.00
N SER A 88 20.50 11.53 -15.95
CA SER A 88 21.16 12.20 -17.07
C SER A 88 22.68 12.07 -16.99
N THR A 89 23.33 11.99 -18.13
CA THR A 89 24.80 12.03 -18.25
C THR A 89 25.33 13.46 -18.17
N ARG A 90 24.47 14.49 -18.29
CA ARG A 90 24.86 15.91 -18.24
C ARG A 90 25.04 16.36 -16.80
N ARG A 91 26.14 17.09 -16.54
CA ARG A 91 26.46 17.59 -15.18
C ARG A 91 25.89 18.98 -14.87
N ASP A 92 25.51 19.72 -15.91
CA ASP A 92 25.00 21.10 -15.85
C ASP A 92 23.49 21.22 -15.67
N ASN A 93 22.82 20.10 -15.42
CA ASN A 93 21.37 20.07 -15.12
C ASN A 93 21.05 20.89 -13.85
N TYR A 94 20.01 21.69 -13.93
CA TYR A 94 19.51 22.44 -12.78
C TYR A 94 18.76 21.54 -11.80
N ALA A 95 18.80 21.91 -10.52
CA ALA A 95 17.95 21.36 -9.49
C ALA A 95 17.23 22.49 -8.77
N VAL A 96 15.94 22.33 -8.60
CA VAL A 96 15.11 23.30 -7.88
C VAL A 96 14.54 22.58 -6.65
N TYR A 97 14.75 23.16 -5.49
CA TYR A 97 14.16 22.71 -4.23
C TYR A 97 12.90 23.51 -3.99
N ALA A 98 11.75 22.87 -4.13
CA ALA A 98 10.50 23.46 -3.70
C ALA A 98 10.38 23.36 -2.17
N GLN A 99 10.04 24.47 -1.54
CA GLN A 99 9.74 24.46 -0.12
C GLN A 99 8.40 23.74 0.13
N THR A 100 8.29 23.08 1.27
CA THR A 100 7.02 22.46 1.68
C THR A 100 5.95 23.55 1.86
N ALA A 101 4.74 23.25 1.40
CA ALA A 101 3.57 24.08 1.66
C ALA A 101 2.98 23.84 3.07
N PHE A 102 3.44 22.82 3.77
CA PHE A 102 2.95 22.46 5.10
C PHE A 102 3.78 23.13 6.20
N SER A 103 3.10 23.72 7.17
CA SER A 103 3.76 24.30 8.36
C SER A 103 4.35 23.22 9.22
N GLU A 104 5.57 23.43 9.72
CA GLU A 104 6.20 22.51 10.68
C GLU A 104 5.42 22.41 12.00
N GLU A 105 4.69 23.43 12.38
CA GLU A 105 3.82 23.45 13.57
C GLU A 105 2.64 22.46 13.48
N GLN A 106 2.29 22.04 12.26
CA GLN A 106 1.23 21.06 12.01
C GLN A 106 1.74 19.61 12.00
N ARG A 107 3.04 19.42 12.24
CA ARG A 107 3.67 18.10 12.20
C ARG A 107 4.19 17.69 13.57
N LEU A 108 3.62 16.65 14.15
CA LEU A 108 4.18 15.96 15.30
C LEU A 108 4.97 14.74 14.83
N LEU A 109 6.25 14.67 15.14
CA LEU A 109 7.12 13.55 14.82
C LEU A 109 7.49 12.82 16.12
N LEU A 110 7.08 11.56 16.23
CA LEU A 110 7.34 10.69 17.35
C LEU A 110 8.23 9.52 16.93
N PHE A 111 9.20 9.15 17.79
CA PHE A 111 10.09 8.02 17.56
C PHE A 111 9.90 6.99 18.67
N GLY A 112 9.34 5.81 18.33
CA GLY A 112 9.34 4.63 19.19
C GLY A 112 10.71 3.95 19.10
N ASN A 113 11.52 3.99 20.16
CA ASN A 113 12.86 3.43 20.17
C ASN A 113 12.93 2.01 20.77
N ASP A 114 11.83 1.52 21.32
CA ASP A 114 11.69 0.19 21.95
C ASP A 114 11.01 -0.84 21.03
N VAL A 115 10.49 -0.42 19.87
CA VAL A 115 9.88 -1.27 18.84
C VAL A 115 10.75 -1.38 17.58
N SER A 116 10.61 -2.45 16.80
CA SER A 116 11.42 -2.67 15.61
C SER A 116 10.72 -3.53 14.57
N SER A 117 10.87 -3.17 13.28
CA SER A 117 10.45 -4.01 12.15
C SER A 117 11.49 -5.04 11.70
N LYS A 118 12.66 -5.11 12.36
CA LYS A 118 13.73 -6.06 12.01
C LYS A 118 13.23 -7.50 12.09
N TYR A 119 13.54 -8.30 11.07
CA TYR A 119 13.13 -9.70 11.00
C TYR A 119 13.49 -10.52 12.24
N THR A 120 14.70 -10.31 12.80
CA THR A 120 15.20 -11.03 13.97
C THR A 120 14.49 -10.68 15.28
N ARG A 121 13.70 -9.59 15.31
CA ARG A 121 12.92 -9.17 16.49
C ARG A 121 11.43 -9.47 16.34
N ARG A 122 10.99 -9.96 15.17
CA ARG A 122 9.58 -10.24 14.90
C ARG A 122 9.07 -11.35 15.81
N GLY A 123 7.91 -11.15 16.39
CA GLY A 123 7.21 -12.08 17.24
C GLY A 123 6.10 -11.39 18.01
N ARG A 124 5.22 -12.17 18.63
CA ARG A 124 3.99 -11.68 19.29
C ARG A 124 4.26 -10.51 20.25
N ALA A 125 5.24 -10.62 21.12
CA ALA A 125 5.57 -9.54 22.08
C ALA A 125 6.00 -8.23 21.42
N GLU A 126 6.65 -8.29 20.25
CA GLU A 126 6.97 -7.10 19.45
C GLU A 126 5.72 -6.52 18.79
N TYR A 127 4.85 -7.38 18.27
CA TYR A 127 3.60 -6.98 17.61
C TYR A 127 2.62 -6.36 18.62
N GLU A 128 2.52 -6.89 19.83
CA GLU A 128 1.73 -6.31 20.93
C GLU A 128 2.22 -4.88 21.28
N ARG A 129 3.52 -4.65 21.34
CA ARG A 129 4.05 -3.30 21.57
C ARG A 129 3.73 -2.34 20.42
N ILE A 130 3.86 -2.79 19.17
CA ILE A 130 3.51 -1.99 18.00
C ILE A 130 2.01 -1.67 17.99
N ALA A 131 1.15 -2.67 18.23
CA ALA A 131 -0.29 -2.51 18.32
C ALA A 131 -0.67 -1.49 19.43
N LEU A 132 -0.03 -1.57 20.58
CA LEU A 132 -0.23 -0.62 21.68
C LEU A 132 0.16 0.82 21.30
N TYR A 133 1.26 1.03 20.54
CA TYR A 133 1.61 2.35 20.03
C TYR A 133 0.53 2.90 19.08
N ILE A 134 0.03 2.05 18.19
CA ILE A 134 -1.04 2.42 17.24
C ILE A 134 -2.30 2.81 18.01
N GLU A 135 -2.73 1.97 18.93
CA GLU A 135 -3.93 2.20 19.74
C GLU A 135 -3.83 3.50 20.54
N LYS A 136 -2.76 3.69 21.31
CA LYS A 136 -2.55 4.91 22.10
C LYS A 136 -2.53 6.17 21.22
N THR A 137 -1.93 6.10 20.03
CA THR A 137 -1.89 7.24 19.12
C THR A 137 -3.30 7.57 18.60
N ALA A 138 -4.05 6.56 18.18
CA ALA A 138 -5.40 6.73 17.62
C ALA A 138 -6.43 7.15 18.68
N ARG A 139 -6.24 6.77 19.95
CA ARG A 139 -7.08 7.21 21.07
C ARG A 139 -6.72 8.61 21.58
N ALA A 140 -5.43 8.99 21.52
CA ALA A 140 -4.97 10.30 21.97
C ALA A 140 -5.60 11.48 21.21
N LYS A 141 -5.95 11.28 19.95
CA LYS A 141 -6.65 12.26 19.13
C LYS A 141 -7.57 11.56 18.15
N GLN A 142 -8.86 11.86 18.23
CA GLN A 142 -9.85 11.29 17.30
C GLN A 142 -9.58 11.75 15.87
N GLY A 143 -9.56 10.79 14.92
CA GLY A 143 -9.36 11.05 13.49
C GLY A 143 -8.96 9.81 12.71
N ASN A 144 -8.51 10.03 11.49
CA ASN A 144 -8.12 8.95 10.60
C ASN A 144 -6.59 8.82 10.54
N TYR A 145 -6.11 7.59 10.59
CA TYR A 145 -4.70 7.21 10.63
C TYR A 145 -4.38 6.18 9.56
N MET A 146 -3.17 6.25 9.00
CA MET A 146 -2.60 5.21 8.16
C MET A 146 -1.31 4.67 8.80
N VAL A 147 -1.21 3.36 8.91
CA VAL A 147 -0.03 2.68 9.46
C VAL A 147 0.60 1.83 8.37
N PHE A 148 1.88 2.08 8.09
CA PHE A 148 2.59 1.42 7.01
C PHE A 148 3.59 0.38 7.52
N PHE A 149 3.50 -0.82 6.99
CA PHE A 149 4.33 -1.97 7.34
C PHE A 149 5.29 -2.37 6.21
N PRO A 150 6.45 -2.94 6.53
CA PRO A 150 7.43 -3.35 5.52
C PRO A 150 7.02 -4.61 4.72
N SER A 151 5.98 -5.32 5.12
CA SER A 151 5.45 -6.50 4.42
C SER A 151 4.02 -6.81 4.82
N TYR A 152 3.26 -7.45 3.92
CA TYR A 152 1.90 -7.94 4.19
C TYR A 152 1.85 -8.86 5.41
N ARG A 153 2.81 -9.79 5.53
CA ARG A 153 2.85 -10.72 6.67
C ARG A 153 2.96 -9.97 8.01
N MET A 154 3.86 -9.00 8.12
CA MET A 154 4.00 -8.24 9.37
C MET A 154 2.76 -7.39 9.65
N MET A 155 2.17 -6.82 8.61
CA MET A 155 0.92 -6.06 8.69
C MET A 155 -0.20 -6.94 9.26
N GLN A 156 -0.41 -8.13 8.70
CA GLN A 156 -1.42 -9.10 9.16
C GLN A 156 -1.22 -9.48 10.62
N GLU A 157 -0.02 -9.92 10.99
CA GLU A 157 0.31 -10.34 12.35
C GLU A 157 0.09 -9.23 13.39
N VAL A 158 0.37 -7.96 13.04
CA VAL A 158 0.10 -6.82 13.93
C VAL A 158 -1.38 -6.48 13.95
N TYR A 159 -2.08 -6.60 12.81
CA TYR A 159 -3.52 -6.37 12.72
C TYR A 159 -4.32 -7.35 13.60
N ASP A 160 -3.98 -8.64 13.54
CA ASP A 160 -4.62 -9.68 14.36
C ASP A 160 -4.43 -9.38 15.85
N VAL A 161 -3.21 -9.04 16.28
CA VAL A 161 -2.91 -8.64 17.65
C VAL A 161 -3.64 -7.34 18.05
N PHE A 162 -3.78 -6.40 17.11
CA PHE A 162 -4.49 -5.14 17.34
C PHE A 162 -5.99 -5.37 17.58
N LEU A 163 -6.62 -6.28 16.85
CA LEU A 163 -8.02 -6.67 17.05
C LEU A 163 -8.27 -7.38 18.40
N GLU A 164 -7.26 -8.09 18.91
CA GLU A 164 -7.32 -8.71 20.23
C GLU A 164 -7.14 -7.69 21.38
N GLY A 165 -6.66 -6.46 21.04
CA GLY A 165 -6.37 -5.39 21.99
C GLY A 165 -7.63 -4.80 22.65
N GLY A 166 -7.40 -3.93 23.65
CA GLY A 166 -8.43 -3.29 24.47
C GLY A 166 -8.51 -3.90 25.86
N GLU A 167 -8.66 -3.05 26.87
CA GLU A 167 -8.77 -3.49 28.28
C GLU A 167 -10.11 -4.16 28.59
N THR A 168 -11.15 -3.83 27.81
CA THR A 168 -12.50 -4.42 27.90
C THR A 168 -13.03 -4.73 26.49
N ASP A 169 -14.05 -5.57 26.38
CA ASP A 169 -14.69 -5.88 25.09
C ASP A 169 -15.24 -4.64 24.38
N GLU A 170 -15.73 -3.65 25.14
CA GLU A 170 -16.23 -2.37 24.62
C GLU A 170 -15.11 -1.47 24.06
N MET A 171 -13.89 -1.65 24.52
CA MET A 171 -12.70 -0.91 24.07
C MET A 171 -11.95 -1.59 22.93
N ARG A 172 -12.36 -2.78 22.52
CA ARG A 172 -11.70 -3.49 21.41
C ARG A 172 -11.85 -2.74 20.10
N PRO A 173 -10.79 -2.67 19.29
CA PRO A 173 -10.87 -2.20 17.93
C PRO A 173 -11.88 -3.03 17.12
N GLN A 174 -12.68 -2.37 16.29
CA GLN A 174 -13.70 -3.01 15.46
C GLN A 174 -13.30 -2.93 14.00
N GLU A 175 -13.54 -4.00 13.25
CA GLU A 175 -13.30 -3.99 11.82
C GLU A 175 -14.28 -3.07 11.10
N TYR A 176 -13.77 -2.26 10.20
CA TYR A 176 -14.54 -1.38 9.33
C TYR A 176 -14.50 -1.89 7.89
N PHE A 177 -15.65 -2.17 7.35
CA PHE A 177 -15.82 -2.59 5.97
C PHE A 177 -16.37 -1.42 5.14
N PRO A 178 -15.61 -0.84 4.20
CA PRO A 178 -16.10 0.23 3.35
C PRO A 178 -17.30 -0.22 2.51
N GLU A 179 -18.32 0.64 2.39
CA GLU A 179 -19.47 0.40 1.52
C GLU A 179 -18.96 0.18 0.06
N GLY A 180 -19.36 -0.91 -0.58
CA GLY A 180 -18.91 -1.29 -1.94
C GLY A 180 -17.77 -2.32 -1.98
N ALA A 181 -17.26 -2.76 -0.84
CA ALA A 181 -16.30 -3.88 -0.75
C ALA A 181 -17.00 -5.27 -0.73
N GLU A 182 -18.31 -5.33 -0.86
CA GLU A 182 -19.18 -6.50 -0.63
C GLU A 182 -19.06 -7.62 -1.68
N ASN A 183 -17.91 -7.88 -2.29
CA ASN A 183 -17.72 -9.08 -3.14
C ASN A 183 -16.26 -9.56 -3.20
N ALA A 184 -15.48 -9.35 -2.18
CA ALA A 184 -14.23 -10.07 -2.06
C ALA A 184 -14.52 -11.40 -1.34
N GLU A 185 -14.85 -12.46 -2.09
CA GLU A 185 -14.71 -13.82 -1.60
C GLU A 185 -13.31 -13.95 -1.01
N ILE A 186 -13.25 -14.23 0.27
CA ILE A 186 -12.01 -14.62 0.96
C ILE A 186 -11.49 -15.84 0.19
N VAL A 187 -10.43 -15.66 -0.58
CA VAL A 187 -9.70 -16.79 -1.16
C VAL A 187 -8.96 -17.44 -0.01
N GLU A 188 -9.64 -18.33 0.67
CA GLU A 188 -9.03 -19.25 1.62
C GLU A 188 -7.99 -20.09 0.87
N HIS A 189 -6.81 -20.18 1.43
CA HIS A 189 -5.80 -21.13 0.98
C HIS A 189 -6.39 -22.54 1.01
N PRO A 190 -6.21 -23.35 -0.06
CA PRO A 190 -6.79 -24.68 -0.13
C PRO A 190 -5.93 -25.68 0.66
N GLU A 191 -6.19 -25.82 1.94
CA GLU A 191 -5.93 -27.06 2.68
C GLU A 191 -6.81 -27.08 3.95
N GLU A 192 -7.69 -28.10 3.97
CA GLU A 192 -8.57 -28.55 5.06
C GLU A 192 -9.92 -27.82 5.23
N ALA A 193 -10.88 -28.20 4.36
CA ALA A 193 -12.30 -27.94 4.60
C ALA A 193 -12.94 -29.11 5.36
N GLU A 194 -13.30 -28.92 6.61
CA GLU A 194 -14.38 -29.67 7.27
C GLU A 194 -15.64 -28.80 7.33
N ILE A 195 -16.73 -29.44 6.94
CA ILE A 195 -18.06 -28.86 6.70
C ILE A 195 -18.68 -28.40 8.03
N ALA A 196 -19.02 -27.14 8.15
CA ALA A 196 -19.91 -26.65 9.20
C ALA A 196 -21.13 -25.96 8.58
N GLU A 197 -22.28 -26.39 9.09
CA GLU A 197 -23.65 -26.06 8.67
C GLU A 197 -24.00 -24.58 8.89
N HIS A 198 -24.94 -24.10 8.08
CA HIS A 198 -25.48 -22.74 8.01
C HIS A 198 -25.67 -22.02 9.35
N PRO A 199 -25.30 -20.75 9.47
CA PRO A 199 -25.86 -19.88 10.49
C PRO A 199 -27.10 -19.13 9.97
N GLU A 200 -28.10 -19.14 10.82
CA GLU A 200 -29.38 -18.43 10.70
C GLU A 200 -29.20 -16.91 10.59
N GLU A 201 -30.19 -16.27 9.98
CA GLU A 201 -30.34 -14.85 9.72
C GLU A 201 -30.05 -14.01 10.99
N ALA A 202 -29.08 -13.11 10.92
CA ALA A 202 -28.82 -12.14 11.98
C ALA A 202 -29.84 -11.01 11.88
N GLU A 203 -30.69 -10.90 12.88
CA GLU A 203 -31.63 -9.80 13.08
C GLU A 203 -30.88 -8.45 13.16
N ILE A 204 -31.38 -7.49 12.39
CA ILE A 204 -30.96 -6.09 12.44
C ILE A 204 -31.32 -5.56 13.82
N ALA A 205 -30.33 -5.28 14.64
CA ALA A 205 -30.53 -4.68 15.94
C ALA A 205 -31.05 -3.24 15.79
N GLU A 206 -32.27 -3.02 16.32
CA GLU A 206 -32.89 -1.71 16.46
C GLU A 206 -32.03 -0.79 17.35
N HIS A 207 -31.90 0.48 16.97
CA HIS A 207 -31.22 1.51 17.73
C HIS A 207 -31.70 1.59 19.18
N PRO A 208 -30.87 1.58 20.19
CA PRO A 208 -31.28 1.93 21.53
C PRO A 208 -31.36 3.46 21.64
N GLU A 209 -32.58 3.99 21.61
CA GLU A 209 -32.90 5.31 22.13
C GLU A 209 -32.94 5.18 23.66
N ASP A 210 -31.84 5.31 24.34
CA ASP A 210 -31.69 5.66 25.75
C ASP A 210 -30.20 5.60 26.11
N ALA A 211 -29.42 6.58 25.66
CA ALA A 211 -28.03 6.75 26.10
C ALA A 211 -28.02 7.86 27.18
N GLU A 212 -27.84 7.45 28.39
CA GLU A 212 -27.46 8.32 29.50
C GLU A 212 -26.12 9.02 29.17
N ASN A 213 -26.15 10.33 29.16
CA ASN A 213 -25.04 11.30 29.21
C ASN A 213 -23.80 11.04 28.30
N PRO A 214 -23.58 11.77 27.18
CA PRO A 214 -22.53 11.53 26.23
C PRO A 214 -21.12 12.02 26.66
N GLY A 215 -20.82 12.04 27.96
CA GLY A 215 -19.58 12.64 28.49
C GLY A 215 -18.43 11.69 28.77
N ASP A 216 -18.65 10.39 28.91
CA ASP A 216 -17.63 9.45 29.41
C ASP A 216 -17.39 8.20 28.53
N ALA A 217 -18.07 8.04 27.41
CA ALA A 217 -17.78 6.91 26.51
C ALA A 217 -16.49 7.16 25.72
N GLU A 218 -15.49 6.30 25.86
CA GLU A 218 -14.31 6.36 25.02
C GLU A 218 -14.68 6.20 23.53
N PRO A 219 -14.10 7.03 22.65
CA PRO A 219 -14.46 6.98 21.23
C PRO A 219 -14.11 5.62 20.61
N CYS A 220 -15.05 5.07 19.86
CA CYS A 220 -14.84 3.81 19.13
C CYS A 220 -13.55 3.85 18.29
N LEU A 221 -12.84 2.73 18.25
CA LEU A 221 -11.64 2.54 17.44
C LEU A 221 -11.94 1.55 16.32
N TRP A 222 -11.95 2.05 15.11
CA TRP A 222 -12.20 1.27 13.90
C TRP A 222 -10.90 0.94 13.18
N CYS A 223 -10.81 -0.21 12.55
CA CYS A 223 -9.66 -0.57 11.75
C CYS A 223 -10.06 -1.26 10.44
N MET A 224 -9.22 -1.09 9.44
CA MET A 224 -9.32 -1.77 8.16
C MET A 224 -7.92 -2.07 7.61
N MET A 225 -7.81 -3.05 6.72
CA MET A 225 -6.54 -3.51 6.21
C MET A 225 -6.52 -3.56 4.69
N GLN A 226 -5.42 -3.12 4.10
CA GLN A 226 -5.15 -3.26 2.68
C GLN A 226 -5.06 -4.73 2.28
N GLN A 227 -5.86 -5.14 1.29
CA GLN A 227 -5.81 -6.48 0.74
C GLN A 227 -4.81 -6.57 -0.44
N THR A 228 -4.33 -7.79 -0.71
CA THR A 228 -3.53 -8.07 -1.91
C THR A 228 -4.42 -8.10 -3.14
N GLY A 229 -3.98 -7.50 -4.24
CA GLY A 229 -4.71 -7.57 -5.52
C GLY A 229 -6.00 -6.75 -5.58
N MET A 230 -6.17 -5.75 -4.70
CA MET A 230 -7.34 -4.85 -4.72
C MET A 230 -7.56 -4.26 -6.12
N ARG A 231 -8.80 -4.38 -6.60
CA ARG A 231 -9.26 -3.73 -7.84
C ARG A 231 -9.48 -2.24 -7.60
N GLU A 232 -9.61 -1.47 -8.65
CA GLU A 232 -9.76 0.00 -8.57
C GLU A 232 -10.98 0.41 -7.71
N ALA A 233 -12.12 -0.28 -7.86
CA ALA A 233 -13.32 -0.02 -7.06
C ALA A 233 -13.10 -0.26 -5.55
N GLU A 234 -12.37 -1.31 -5.19
CA GLU A 234 -12.01 -1.63 -3.80
C GLU A 234 -11.04 -0.59 -3.22
N ARG A 235 -10.11 -0.12 -4.06
CA ARG A 235 -9.19 0.96 -3.70
C ARG A 235 -9.93 2.27 -3.47
N GLU A 236 -10.88 2.62 -4.34
CA GLU A 236 -11.72 3.80 -4.17
C GLU A 236 -12.58 3.70 -2.90
N ALA A 237 -13.21 2.57 -2.64
CA ALA A 237 -14.00 2.33 -1.42
C ALA A 237 -13.13 2.47 -0.16
N PHE A 238 -11.91 1.94 -0.17
CA PHE A 238 -10.94 2.09 0.92
C PHE A 238 -10.61 3.57 1.18
N LEU A 239 -10.36 4.36 0.14
CA LEU A 239 -10.09 5.79 0.29
C LEU A 239 -11.32 6.60 0.68
N GLN A 240 -12.51 6.20 0.26
CA GLN A 240 -13.78 6.83 0.66
C GLN A 240 -14.04 6.71 2.17
N ALA A 241 -13.53 5.69 2.84
CA ALA A 241 -13.61 5.55 4.29
C ALA A 241 -12.99 6.73 5.06
N PHE A 242 -12.06 7.45 4.44
CA PHE A 242 -11.43 8.65 4.99
C PHE A 242 -12.22 9.93 4.74
N SER A 243 -13.31 9.89 3.96
CA SER A 243 -14.12 11.08 3.67
C SER A 243 -14.73 11.65 4.95
N GLY A 244 -14.96 12.97 4.94
CA GLY A 244 -15.55 13.64 6.09
C GLY A 244 -16.99 13.14 6.40
N GLU A 245 -17.72 12.66 5.37
CA GLU A 245 -19.04 12.05 5.55
C GLU A 245 -18.95 10.67 6.19
N ALA A 246 -18.03 9.81 5.72
CA ALA A 246 -17.80 8.49 6.32
C ALA A 246 -17.32 8.63 7.78
N SER A 247 -16.41 9.56 8.05
CA SER A 247 -15.92 9.84 9.41
C SER A 247 -17.02 10.29 10.36
N LYS A 248 -17.95 11.14 9.89
CA LYS A 248 -19.10 11.59 10.70
C LYS A 248 -20.10 10.47 10.99
N ARG A 249 -20.39 9.61 10.00
CA ARG A 249 -21.30 8.47 10.17
C ARG A 249 -20.72 7.40 11.09
N ARG A 250 -19.44 7.11 10.93
CA ARG A 250 -18.74 6.07 11.70
C ARG A 250 -18.54 6.47 13.17
N GLY A 251 -18.23 7.74 13.43
CA GLY A 251 -17.74 8.18 14.74
C GLY A 251 -16.37 7.60 15.08
N GLY A 252 -15.74 8.08 16.14
CA GLY A 252 -14.46 7.54 16.62
C GLY A 252 -13.27 7.73 15.67
N SER A 253 -12.21 6.95 15.89
CA SER A 253 -10.99 6.96 15.07
C SER A 253 -10.97 5.80 14.08
N LEU A 254 -10.35 6.00 12.90
CA LEU A 254 -10.07 4.95 11.93
C LEU A 254 -8.57 4.73 11.79
N VAL A 255 -8.15 3.49 11.88
CA VAL A 255 -6.77 3.07 11.60
C VAL A 255 -6.76 2.16 10.37
N ALA A 256 -6.11 2.60 9.31
CA ALA A 256 -5.92 1.80 8.10
C ALA A 256 -4.50 1.20 8.07
N PHE A 257 -4.43 -0.11 7.98
CA PHE A 257 -3.19 -0.87 7.88
C PHE A 257 -2.80 -1.04 6.43
N CYS A 258 -1.62 -0.56 6.06
CA CYS A 258 -1.13 -0.52 4.68
C CYS A 258 0.31 -1.05 4.58
N VAL A 259 0.77 -1.34 3.38
CA VAL A 259 2.14 -1.80 3.13
C VAL A 259 2.96 -0.70 2.46
N LEU A 260 4.19 -0.50 2.94
CA LEU A 260 5.16 0.40 2.31
C LEU A 260 5.43 -0.02 0.87
N GLY A 261 5.37 0.94 -0.06
CA GLY A 261 5.49 0.67 -1.49
C GLY A 261 4.28 -0.02 -2.11
N GLY A 262 3.19 -0.22 -1.34
CA GLY A 262 1.90 -0.68 -1.85
C GLY A 262 1.10 0.44 -2.52
N ILE A 263 -0.12 0.09 -2.95
CA ILE A 263 -1.02 0.98 -3.72
C ILE A 263 -1.44 2.27 -2.99
N PHE A 264 -1.28 2.32 -1.66
CA PHE A 264 -1.56 3.48 -0.82
C PHE A 264 -0.29 4.19 -0.33
N GLY A 265 0.91 3.72 -0.71
CA GLY A 265 2.18 4.34 -0.33
C GLY A 265 2.44 5.67 -1.03
N GLU A 266 1.89 5.85 -2.23
CA GLU A 266 2.04 7.04 -3.06
C GLU A 266 0.76 7.33 -3.84
N GLY A 267 0.58 8.59 -4.27
CA GLY A 267 -0.50 8.98 -5.19
C GLY A 267 -1.89 9.04 -4.59
N ILE A 268 -2.01 9.16 -3.26
CA ILE A 268 -3.27 9.43 -2.58
C ILE A 268 -3.35 10.91 -2.18
N ASP A 269 -4.53 11.51 -2.30
CA ASP A 269 -4.79 12.92 -1.95
C ASP A 269 -5.88 12.98 -0.87
N LEU A 270 -5.45 12.88 0.39
CA LEU A 270 -6.30 13.02 1.56
C LEU A 270 -6.11 14.41 2.16
N LYS A 271 -7.16 15.24 2.10
CA LYS A 271 -7.10 16.66 2.43
C LYS A 271 -7.58 16.94 3.86
N LYS A 272 -6.95 17.92 4.51
CA LYS A 272 -7.33 18.43 5.82
C LYS A 272 -7.39 17.31 6.87
N GLU A 273 -8.54 17.15 7.50
CA GLU A 273 -8.79 16.17 8.56
C GLU A 273 -9.09 14.76 8.05
N GLN A 274 -9.05 14.54 6.74
CA GLN A 274 -9.23 13.20 6.18
C GLN A 274 -8.12 12.23 6.61
N LEU A 275 -6.94 12.74 6.90
CA LEU A 275 -5.83 11.98 7.48
C LEU A 275 -5.08 12.87 8.45
N ILE A 276 -4.90 12.44 9.68
CA ILE A 276 -4.18 13.20 10.72
C ILE A 276 -2.91 12.51 11.22
N GLY A 277 -2.71 11.25 10.90
CA GLY A 277 -1.52 10.50 11.29
C GLY A 277 -1.29 9.22 10.49
#